data_af1184dc824f3cf4b3a88ddddea75e49
#
_entry.id   af1184dc824f3cf4b3a88ddddea75e49
#
_cell.length_a   1.000
_cell.length_b   1.000
_cell.length_c   1.000
_cell.angle_alpha   90.00
_cell.angle_beta   90.00
_cell.angle_gamma   90.00
#
_symmetry.space_group_name_H-M   'P 1'
#
loop_
_entity.id
_entity.type
_entity.pdbx_description
1 polymer ?
#
loop_
_entity_poly.entity_id
_entity_poly.type
_entity_poly.pdbx_seq_one_letter_code
_entity_poly.pdbx_strand_id
1 'polypeptide(L)'
;EEKKRGISIELGYAYLDTPAGGRIGFIDVPGHERLVHTMVAGASGIDYALLLVAADDGPMPQTHEHLAVLSLLGIARGAVVITKTDRVSPDRLQALHAEMARLLQGTSLASAPVVNVSAQTGSGIAPLRQLLFDAAQGQPQAAAAGAAQGLRLAIDRAFTLDGKGTVVTGTIHAGSVRVGDELAISTSGGGAPLRARVRSLHAQ
;
A
#
# COMPACT_ATOMS: atom_id res chain seq x y z
N GLU A 1 -22.13 3.91 -3.56
CA GLU A 1 -22.42 3.20 -2.30
C GLU A 1 -21.47 3.62 -1.17
N GLU A 2 -20.17 3.79 -1.38
CA GLU A 2 -19.18 4.20 -0.38
C GLU A 2 -19.55 5.51 0.34
N LYS A 3 -19.95 6.55 -0.43
CA LYS A 3 -20.41 7.84 0.14
C LYS A 3 -21.65 7.73 1.00
N LYS A 4 -22.50 6.70 0.81
CA LYS A 4 -23.70 6.47 1.62
C LYS A 4 -23.40 5.68 2.89
N ARG A 5 -22.37 4.83 2.87
CA ARG A 5 -21.99 3.94 3.97
C ARG A 5 -20.84 4.49 4.82
N GLY A 6 -20.07 5.47 4.31
CA GLY A 6 -18.93 6.06 5.02
C GLY A 6 -17.74 5.13 5.21
N ILE A 7 -17.68 4.03 4.43
CA ILE A 7 -16.59 3.04 4.47
C ILE A 7 -16.10 2.77 3.05
N SER A 8 -14.79 2.64 2.87
CA SER A 8 -14.18 2.18 1.62
C SER A 8 -14.52 0.71 1.38
N ILE A 9 -14.97 0.37 0.19
CA ILE A 9 -15.32 -1.00 -0.23
C ILE A 9 -14.27 -1.55 -1.20
N GLU A 10 -13.71 -0.66 -2.02
CA GLU A 10 -12.68 -0.96 -3.01
C GLU A 10 -11.34 -0.32 -2.63
N LEU A 11 -10.27 -0.71 -3.35
CA LEU A 11 -8.97 -0.08 -3.20
C LEU A 11 -8.99 1.34 -3.76
N GLY A 12 -8.58 2.31 -2.93
CA GLY A 12 -8.33 3.68 -3.35
C GLY A 12 -6.86 3.87 -3.76
N TYR A 13 -6.61 4.75 -4.72
CA TYR A 13 -5.27 5.04 -5.19
C TYR A 13 -5.00 6.55 -5.18
N ALA A 14 -3.85 6.93 -4.67
CA ALA A 14 -3.36 8.30 -4.70
C ALA A 14 -1.86 8.32 -4.98
N TYR A 15 -1.34 9.43 -5.47
CA TYR A 15 0.06 9.53 -5.88
C TYR A 15 0.69 10.81 -5.36
N LEU A 16 1.97 10.70 -5.00
CA LEU A 16 2.79 11.81 -4.55
C LEU A 16 4.12 11.81 -5.31
N ASP A 17 4.38 12.86 -6.07
CA ASP A 17 5.66 13.00 -6.75
C ASP A 17 6.76 13.35 -5.75
N THR A 18 7.92 12.71 -5.89
CA THR A 18 9.08 12.96 -5.04
C THR A 18 9.98 14.03 -5.64
N PRO A 19 10.71 14.80 -4.80
CA PRO A 19 11.66 15.80 -5.31
C PRO A 19 12.77 15.22 -6.23
N ALA A 20 13.04 13.93 -6.09
CA ALA A 20 14.04 13.22 -6.91
C ALA A 20 13.49 12.75 -8.27
N GLY A 21 12.26 13.13 -8.63
CA GLY A 21 11.64 12.77 -9.91
C GLY A 21 10.97 11.39 -9.92
N GLY A 22 10.88 10.72 -8.78
CA GLY A 22 10.10 9.48 -8.61
C GLY A 22 8.66 9.77 -8.18
N ARG A 23 7.88 8.70 -7.99
CA ARG A 23 6.49 8.77 -7.54
C ARG A 23 6.22 7.72 -6.47
N ILE A 24 5.54 8.11 -5.39
CA ILE A 24 5.02 7.22 -4.37
C ILE A 24 3.56 6.96 -4.67
N GLY A 25 3.17 5.69 -4.82
CA GLY A 25 1.78 5.26 -4.91
C GLY A 25 1.24 4.92 -3.52
N PHE A 26 0.08 5.43 -3.19
CA PHE A 26 -0.67 5.04 -2.00
C PHE A 26 -1.80 4.12 -2.42
N ILE A 27 -1.96 3.03 -1.69
CA ILE A 27 -3.10 2.13 -1.81
C ILE A 27 -3.89 2.26 -0.52
N ASP A 28 -5.06 2.88 -0.60
CA ASP A 28 -6.01 2.94 0.52
C ASP A 28 -6.80 1.63 0.55
N VAL A 29 -6.65 0.89 1.63
CA VAL A 29 -7.28 -0.42 1.78
C VAL A 29 -8.49 -0.33 2.71
N PRO A 30 -9.60 -1.04 2.42
CA PRO A 30 -10.75 -1.05 3.30
C PRO A 30 -10.41 -1.66 4.66
N GLY A 31 -10.79 -0.97 5.75
CA GLY A 31 -10.50 -1.38 7.12
C GLY A 31 -11.49 -2.37 7.75
N HIS A 32 -12.57 -2.74 7.06
CA HIS A 32 -13.62 -3.57 7.63
C HIS A 32 -13.29 -5.07 7.49
N GLU A 33 -13.50 -5.86 8.58
CA GLU A 33 -13.20 -7.31 8.64
C GLU A 33 -13.74 -8.13 7.45
N ARG A 34 -14.93 -7.78 6.93
CA ARG A 34 -15.54 -8.46 5.76
C ARG A 34 -14.79 -8.19 4.45
N LEU A 35 -13.86 -7.26 4.43
CA LEU A 35 -13.12 -6.84 3.24
C LEU A 35 -11.64 -7.22 3.32
N VAL A 36 -11.27 -8.13 4.21
CA VAL A 36 -9.88 -8.61 4.39
C VAL A 36 -9.28 -9.13 3.08
N HIS A 37 -10.07 -9.80 2.24
CA HIS A 37 -9.58 -10.25 0.93
C HIS A 37 -9.16 -9.08 0.02
N THR A 38 -9.95 -8.00 0.00
CA THR A 38 -9.63 -6.78 -0.76
C THR A 38 -8.39 -6.10 -0.18
N MET A 39 -8.27 -6.05 1.15
CA MET A 39 -7.11 -5.53 1.83
C MET A 39 -5.84 -6.32 1.50
N VAL A 40 -5.89 -7.65 1.57
CA VAL A 40 -4.76 -8.54 1.25
C VAL A 40 -4.34 -8.38 -0.22
N ALA A 41 -5.30 -8.26 -1.15
CA ALA A 41 -5.00 -8.01 -2.55
C ALA A 41 -4.25 -6.69 -2.75
N GLY A 42 -4.67 -5.60 -2.05
CA GLY A 42 -3.97 -4.32 -2.07
C GLY A 42 -2.59 -4.38 -1.40
N ALA A 43 -2.48 -5.11 -0.29
CA ALA A 43 -1.25 -5.21 0.49
C ALA A 43 -0.18 -6.12 -0.14
N SER A 44 -0.55 -7.02 -1.05
CA SER A 44 0.39 -8.01 -1.62
C SER A 44 1.53 -7.42 -2.48
N GLY A 45 1.46 -6.16 -2.84
CA GLY A 45 2.46 -5.48 -3.67
C GLY A 45 3.07 -4.24 -3.04
N ILE A 46 2.86 -4.00 -1.74
CA ILE A 46 3.37 -2.79 -1.08
C ILE A 46 4.78 -3.00 -0.53
N ASP A 47 5.58 -1.95 -0.60
CA ASP A 47 6.95 -1.90 -0.08
C ASP A 47 7.01 -1.27 1.32
N TYR A 48 5.97 -0.55 1.70
CA TYR A 48 5.93 0.24 2.93
C TYR A 48 4.49 0.38 3.44
N ALA A 49 4.24 0.09 4.70
CA ALA A 49 2.92 0.21 5.31
C ALA A 49 2.78 1.49 6.12
N LEU A 50 1.64 2.16 6.00
CA LEU A 50 1.22 3.20 6.94
C LEU A 50 0.08 2.66 7.80
N LEU A 51 0.35 2.45 9.09
CA LEU A 51 -0.67 2.07 10.06
C LEU A 51 -1.26 3.34 10.69
N LEU A 52 -2.48 3.67 10.32
CA LEU A 52 -3.17 4.86 10.82
C LEU A 52 -3.98 4.54 12.07
N VAL A 53 -3.78 5.33 13.12
CA VAL A 53 -4.54 5.25 14.37
C VAL A 53 -5.03 6.63 14.75
N ALA A 54 -6.33 6.79 14.94
CA ALA A 54 -6.91 8.06 15.37
C ALA A 54 -6.64 8.29 16.86
N ALA A 55 -6.15 9.48 17.24
CA ALA A 55 -5.75 9.79 18.61
C ALA A 55 -6.94 9.78 19.57
N ASP A 56 -8.13 10.17 19.10
CA ASP A 56 -9.38 10.19 19.86
C ASP A 56 -9.87 8.76 20.17
N ASP A 57 -9.76 7.83 19.21
CA ASP A 57 -10.25 6.45 19.36
C ASP A 57 -9.17 5.52 19.96
N GLY A 58 -7.90 5.68 19.57
CA GLY A 58 -6.82 4.75 19.88
C GLY A 58 -6.84 3.51 18.98
N PRO A 59 -6.03 2.47 19.29
CA PRO A 59 -6.03 1.24 18.53
C PRO A 59 -7.34 0.49 18.69
N MET A 60 -8.00 0.22 17.56
CA MET A 60 -9.26 -0.50 17.47
C MET A 60 -9.00 -1.99 17.16
N PRO A 61 -10.00 -2.89 17.28
CA PRO A 61 -9.83 -4.29 16.91
C PRO A 61 -9.23 -4.49 15.51
N GLN A 62 -9.66 -3.69 14.54
CA GLN A 62 -9.12 -3.71 13.18
C GLN A 62 -7.63 -3.39 13.12
N THR A 63 -7.11 -2.58 14.04
CA THR A 63 -5.67 -2.27 14.11
C THR A 63 -4.85 -3.55 14.37
N HIS A 64 -5.32 -4.42 15.25
CA HIS A 64 -4.71 -5.71 15.55
C HIS A 64 -4.77 -6.66 14.35
N GLU A 65 -5.92 -6.72 13.68
CA GLU A 65 -6.11 -7.54 12.47
C GLU A 65 -5.16 -7.10 11.35
N HIS A 66 -5.07 -5.80 11.10
CA HIS A 66 -4.17 -5.25 10.08
C HIS A 66 -2.69 -5.53 10.40
N LEU A 67 -2.27 -5.40 11.66
CA LEU A 67 -0.91 -5.77 12.09
C LEU A 67 -0.62 -7.26 11.87
N ALA A 68 -1.58 -8.12 12.16
CA ALA A 68 -1.45 -9.56 11.93
C ALA A 68 -1.29 -9.86 10.43
N VAL A 69 -2.10 -9.22 9.57
CA VAL A 69 -2.00 -9.38 8.12
C VAL A 69 -0.67 -8.88 7.58
N LEU A 70 -0.20 -7.70 8.00
CA LEU A 70 1.12 -7.16 7.62
C LEU A 70 2.25 -8.13 7.99
N SER A 71 2.18 -8.72 9.20
CA SER A 71 3.14 -9.70 9.67
C SER A 71 3.11 -11.00 8.85
N LEU A 72 1.91 -11.51 8.52
CA LEU A 72 1.73 -12.69 7.67
C LEU A 72 2.24 -12.48 6.24
N LEU A 73 2.09 -11.27 5.70
CA LEU A 73 2.59 -10.91 4.37
C LEU A 73 4.09 -10.59 4.38
N GLY A 74 4.75 -10.59 5.55
CA GLY A 74 6.17 -10.29 5.67
C GLY A 74 6.52 -8.81 5.45
N ILE A 75 5.55 -7.90 5.58
CA ILE A 75 5.77 -6.47 5.43
C ILE A 75 6.38 -5.93 6.71
N ALA A 76 7.70 -5.70 6.67
CA ALA A 76 8.49 -5.27 7.82
C ALA A 76 8.88 -3.78 7.79
N ARG A 77 8.55 -3.07 6.71
CA ARG A 77 8.82 -1.63 6.56
C ARG A 77 7.53 -0.85 6.67
N GLY A 78 7.53 0.19 7.47
CA GLY A 78 6.34 1.01 7.65
C GLY A 78 6.52 2.09 8.69
N ALA A 79 5.47 2.86 8.91
CA ALA A 79 5.34 3.83 9.99
C ALA A 79 3.95 3.75 10.62
N VAL A 80 3.87 4.08 11.89
CA VAL A 80 2.61 4.33 12.57
C VAL A 80 2.31 5.82 12.50
N VAL A 81 1.12 6.16 12.05
CA VAL A 81 0.65 7.55 11.94
C VAL A 81 -0.49 7.77 12.89
N ILE A 82 -0.23 8.49 13.98
CA ILE A 82 -1.29 8.91 14.91
C ILE A 82 -1.96 10.15 14.34
N THR A 83 -3.21 10.00 13.93
CA THR A 83 -4.00 11.07 13.27
C THR A 83 -4.87 11.81 14.27
N LYS A 84 -5.50 12.92 13.86
CA LYS A 84 -6.42 13.75 14.67
C LYS A 84 -5.81 14.21 16.00
N THR A 85 -4.50 14.49 16.03
CA THR A 85 -3.80 14.87 17.26
C THR A 85 -4.25 16.21 17.85
N ASP A 86 -4.94 17.03 17.06
CA ASP A 86 -5.60 18.27 17.46
C ASP A 86 -6.82 18.05 18.38
N ARG A 87 -7.34 16.83 18.48
CA ARG A 87 -8.55 16.50 19.24
C ARG A 87 -8.28 15.98 20.65
N VAL A 88 -7.02 15.77 21.00
CA VAL A 88 -6.67 15.14 22.29
C VAL A 88 -5.67 15.98 23.08
N SER A 89 -5.63 15.76 24.39
CA SER A 89 -4.63 16.38 25.26
C SER A 89 -3.24 15.76 25.05
N PRO A 90 -2.16 16.47 25.42
CA PRO A 90 -0.80 15.94 25.42
C PRO A 90 -0.68 14.64 26.23
N ASP A 91 -1.33 14.53 27.38
CA ASP A 91 -1.30 13.34 28.24
C ASP A 91 -1.93 12.13 27.54
N ARG A 92 -3.06 12.32 26.85
CA ARG A 92 -3.69 11.26 26.06
C ARG A 92 -2.76 10.80 24.93
N LEU A 93 -2.10 11.73 24.25
CA LEU A 93 -1.16 11.43 23.17
C LEU A 93 0.04 10.63 23.71
N GLN A 94 0.58 11.00 24.87
CA GLN A 94 1.67 10.26 25.51
C GLN A 94 1.25 8.84 25.92
N ALA A 95 0.04 8.70 26.50
CA ALA A 95 -0.51 7.39 26.83
C ALA A 95 -0.68 6.51 25.58
N LEU A 96 -1.17 7.10 24.48
CA LEU A 96 -1.34 6.40 23.21
C LEU A 96 0.00 5.94 22.63
N HIS A 97 1.06 6.74 22.71
CA HIS A 97 2.42 6.31 22.30
C HIS A 97 2.87 5.06 23.08
N ALA A 98 2.66 5.04 24.40
CA ALA A 98 3.01 3.87 25.22
C ALA A 98 2.14 2.64 24.87
N GLU A 99 0.87 2.84 24.53
CA GLU A 99 -0.04 1.79 24.07
C GLU A 99 0.42 1.22 22.73
N MET A 100 0.73 2.08 21.76
CA MET A 100 1.25 1.67 20.45
C MET A 100 2.59 0.94 20.56
N ALA A 101 3.50 1.42 21.39
CA ALA A 101 4.80 0.75 21.62
C ALA A 101 4.61 -0.69 22.13
N ARG A 102 3.64 -0.92 23.01
CA ARG A 102 3.29 -2.28 23.48
C ARG A 102 2.63 -3.13 22.40
N LEU A 103 1.70 -2.54 21.64
CA LEU A 103 0.98 -3.23 20.57
C LEU A 103 1.91 -3.71 19.46
N LEU A 104 2.92 -2.92 19.12
CA LEU A 104 3.87 -3.23 18.05
C LEU A 104 4.89 -4.31 18.44
N GLN A 105 5.08 -4.57 19.74
CA GLN A 105 6.02 -5.61 20.20
C GLN A 105 5.67 -6.98 19.60
N GLY A 106 6.67 -7.64 19.02
CA GLY A 106 6.50 -8.95 18.38
C GLY A 106 5.82 -8.94 17.02
N THR A 107 5.47 -7.77 16.47
CA THR A 107 4.94 -7.62 15.11
C THR A 107 6.05 -7.28 14.12
N SER A 108 5.76 -7.38 12.81
CA SER A 108 6.68 -6.97 11.74
C SER A 108 7.03 -5.48 11.77
N LEU A 109 6.21 -4.66 12.43
CA LEU A 109 6.39 -3.20 12.57
C LEU A 109 6.95 -2.79 13.95
N ALA A 110 7.58 -3.68 14.69
CA ALA A 110 8.10 -3.38 16.04
C ALA A 110 9.07 -2.19 16.08
N SER A 111 9.82 -1.95 15.02
CA SER A 111 10.76 -0.84 14.89
C SER A 111 10.24 0.34 14.06
N ALA A 112 8.95 0.35 13.74
CA ALA A 112 8.37 1.39 12.90
C ALA A 112 8.37 2.75 13.64
N PRO A 113 8.76 3.84 12.97
CA PRO A 113 8.65 5.18 13.54
C PRO A 113 7.18 5.54 13.77
N VAL A 114 6.92 6.30 14.84
CA VAL A 114 5.59 6.83 15.16
C VAL A 114 5.58 8.32 14.85
N VAL A 115 4.66 8.77 14.00
CA VAL A 115 4.51 10.16 13.59
C VAL A 115 3.13 10.68 13.98
N ASN A 116 3.10 11.82 14.63
CA ASN A 116 1.86 12.50 15.03
C ASN A 116 1.43 13.50 13.95
N VAL A 117 0.17 13.43 13.52
CA VAL A 117 -0.34 14.32 12.47
C VAL A 117 -1.75 14.83 12.78
N SER A 118 -2.03 16.01 12.30
CA SER A 118 -3.38 16.54 12.17
C SER A 118 -3.58 17.04 10.74
N ALA A 119 -4.48 16.42 10.00
CA ALA A 119 -4.87 16.91 8.69
C ALA A 119 -5.61 18.25 8.76
N GLN A 120 -6.31 18.51 9.87
CA GLN A 120 -7.07 19.74 10.09
C GLN A 120 -6.15 20.95 10.25
N THR A 121 -5.06 20.81 11.01
CA THR A 121 -4.13 21.92 11.30
C THR A 121 -2.89 21.92 10.42
N GLY A 122 -2.63 20.82 9.70
CA GLY A 122 -1.40 20.61 8.94
C GLY A 122 -0.20 20.18 9.79
N SER A 123 -0.38 20.08 11.13
CA SER A 123 0.70 19.67 12.04
C SER A 123 1.19 18.26 11.71
N GLY A 124 2.52 18.05 11.69
CA GLY A 124 3.15 16.75 11.45
C GLY A 124 3.12 16.27 9.99
N ILE A 125 2.42 16.94 9.07
CA ILE A 125 2.34 16.54 7.66
C ILE A 125 3.69 16.67 6.95
N ALA A 126 4.44 17.74 7.20
CA ALA A 126 5.75 17.92 6.58
C ALA A 126 6.78 16.86 7.04
N PRO A 127 6.93 16.54 8.33
CA PRO A 127 7.74 15.41 8.79
C PRO A 127 7.30 14.06 8.22
N LEU A 128 6.00 13.78 8.15
CA LEU A 128 5.50 12.55 7.54
C LEU A 128 5.88 12.46 6.07
N ARG A 129 5.72 13.54 5.32
CA ARG A 129 6.10 13.59 3.91
C ARG A 129 7.60 13.35 3.72
N GLN A 130 8.45 13.95 4.57
CA GLN A 130 9.90 13.73 4.51
C GLN A 130 10.25 12.27 4.79
N LEU A 131 9.65 11.66 5.81
CA LEU A 131 9.83 10.25 6.13
C LEU A 131 9.48 9.34 4.95
N LEU A 132 8.42 9.65 4.22
CA LEU A 132 8.03 8.90 3.03
C LEU A 132 9.03 9.08 1.88
N PHE A 133 9.55 10.29 1.69
CA PHE A 133 10.58 10.53 0.68
C PHE A 133 11.87 9.77 1.00
N ASP A 134 12.29 9.77 2.26
CA ASP A 134 13.47 9.03 2.71
C ASP A 134 13.27 7.51 2.55
N ALA A 135 12.08 7.02 2.89
CA ALA A 135 11.72 5.61 2.70
C ALA A 135 11.72 5.20 1.21
N ALA A 136 11.30 6.08 0.31
CA ALA A 136 11.30 5.84 -1.12
C ALA A 136 12.73 5.83 -1.72
N GLN A 137 13.63 6.69 -1.22
CA GLN A 137 15.03 6.71 -1.65
C GLN A 137 15.80 5.47 -1.23
N GLY A 138 15.47 4.88 -0.09
CA GLY A 138 16.09 3.66 0.43
C GLY A 138 15.65 2.37 -0.27
N GLN A 139 14.76 2.44 -1.25
CA GLN A 139 14.38 1.29 -2.05
C GLN A 139 15.47 1.02 -3.10
N PRO A 140 16.02 -0.21 -3.20
CA PRO A 140 16.71 -0.60 -4.41
C PRO A 140 15.70 -0.42 -5.53
N GLN A 141 16.04 0.39 -6.54
CA GLN A 141 15.20 0.47 -7.73
C GLN A 141 15.00 -0.97 -8.24
N ALA A 142 13.81 -1.51 -8.03
CA ALA A 142 13.46 -2.86 -8.49
C ALA A 142 13.74 -3.03 -10.00
N ALA A 143 13.74 -1.93 -10.76
CA ALA A 143 14.16 -1.87 -12.14
C ALA A 143 15.64 -2.24 -12.38
N ALA A 144 16.55 -2.00 -11.43
CA ALA A 144 17.98 -2.29 -11.63
C ALA A 144 18.34 -3.75 -11.31
N ALA A 145 17.67 -4.36 -10.33
CA ALA A 145 17.95 -5.75 -9.94
C ALA A 145 17.28 -6.79 -10.85
N GLY A 146 16.24 -6.41 -11.59
CA GLY A 146 15.41 -7.33 -12.38
C GLY A 146 15.58 -7.22 -13.90
N ALA A 147 16.44 -6.33 -14.43
CA ALA A 147 16.56 -6.12 -15.87
C ALA A 147 17.05 -7.36 -16.64
N ALA A 148 17.70 -8.32 -15.98
CA ALA A 148 18.13 -9.60 -16.55
C ALA A 148 17.12 -10.73 -16.35
N GLN A 149 16.03 -10.50 -15.60
CA GLN A 149 14.99 -11.48 -15.36
C GLN A 149 13.80 -11.23 -16.29
N GLY A 150 13.13 -12.31 -16.71
CA GLY A 150 11.90 -12.21 -17.49
C GLY A 150 10.82 -11.42 -16.74
N LEU A 151 9.89 -10.78 -17.46
CA LEU A 151 8.77 -10.07 -16.86
C LEU A 151 7.96 -10.98 -15.94
N ARG A 152 7.72 -10.51 -14.73
CA ARG A 152 6.78 -11.10 -13.78
C ARG A 152 5.80 -10.04 -13.30
N LEU A 153 4.60 -10.05 -13.87
CA LEU A 153 3.47 -9.21 -13.51
C LEU A 153 2.44 -10.06 -12.76
N ALA A 154 2.15 -9.72 -11.51
CA ALA A 154 1.01 -10.27 -10.80
C ALA A 154 -0.24 -9.48 -11.19
N ILE A 155 -1.20 -10.16 -11.84
CA ILE A 155 -2.46 -9.56 -12.27
C ILE A 155 -3.43 -9.56 -11.08
N ASP A 156 -3.92 -8.39 -10.70
CA ASP A 156 -4.95 -8.22 -9.66
C ASP A 156 -6.35 -8.06 -10.24
N ARG A 157 -6.47 -7.44 -11.42
CA ARG A 157 -7.76 -7.27 -12.12
C ARG A 157 -7.60 -7.50 -13.61
N ALA A 158 -8.65 -8.06 -14.21
CA ALA A 158 -8.81 -8.16 -15.65
C ALA A 158 -10.24 -7.73 -16.04
N PHE A 159 -10.36 -6.86 -17.01
CA PHE A 159 -11.65 -6.37 -17.52
C PHE A 159 -11.55 -6.03 -19.00
N THR A 160 -12.69 -5.91 -19.65
CA THR A 160 -12.76 -5.55 -21.07
C THR A 160 -13.23 -4.11 -21.21
N LEU A 161 -12.54 -3.33 -22.04
CA LEU A 161 -12.94 -1.99 -22.44
C LEU A 161 -13.32 -1.99 -23.92
N ASP A 162 -14.45 -1.37 -24.23
CA ASP A 162 -14.92 -1.23 -25.61
C ASP A 162 -13.86 -0.51 -26.46
N GLY A 163 -13.54 -1.10 -27.61
CA GLY A 163 -12.54 -0.59 -28.55
C GLY A 163 -11.07 -0.81 -28.14
N LYS A 164 -10.79 -1.16 -26.89
CA LYS A 164 -9.43 -1.43 -26.39
C LYS A 164 -9.13 -2.91 -26.18
N GLY A 165 -10.16 -3.72 -25.94
CA GLY A 165 -10.03 -5.15 -25.64
C GLY A 165 -9.77 -5.43 -24.17
N THR A 166 -9.08 -6.53 -23.88
CA THR A 166 -8.75 -6.93 -22.50
C THR A 166 -7.68 -6.02 -21.91
N VAL A 167 -7.99 -5.46 -20.75
CA VAL A 167 -7.07 -4.68 -19.93
C VAL A 167 -6.80 -5.45 -18.65
N VAL A 168 -5.55 -5.46 -18.22
CA VAL A 168 -5.15 -6.03 -16.94
C VAL A 168 -4.46 -4.95 -16.11
N THR A 169 -4.67 -4.99 -14.80
CA THR A 169 -3.91 -4.22 -13.82
C THR A 169 -3.13 -5.16 -12.91
N GLY A 170 -2.06 -4.68 -12.32
CA GLY A 170 -1.23 -5.50 -11.44
C GLY A 170 0.13 -4.88 -11.14
N THR A 171 0.91 -5.59 -10.33
CA THR A 171 2.24 -5.16 -9.90
C THR A 171 3.33 -5.92 -10.64
N ILE A 172 4.31 -5.19 -11.18
CA ILE A 172 5.52 -5.80 -11.76
C ILE A 172 6.49 -6.13 -10.63
N HIS A 173 6.73 -7.42 -10.40
CA HIS A 173 7.69 -7.91 -9.41
C HIS A 173 9.10 -8.11 -9.98
N ALA A 174 9.23 -8.28 -11.29
CA ALA A 174 10.52 -8.45 -11.96
C ALA A 174 10.43 -8.08 -13.45
N GLY A 175 11.57 -7.73 -14.05
CA GLY A 175 11.69 -7.41 -15.47
C GLY A 175 11.06 -6.08 -15.84
N SER A 176 10.85 -5.91 -17.14
CA SER A 176 10.21 -4.73 -17.71
C SER A 176 9.28 -5.12 -18.84
N VAL A 177 8.34 -4.26 -19.19
CA VAL A 177 7.39 -4.48 -20.28
C VAL A 177 7.33 -3.24 -21.18
N ARG A 178 7.21 -3.46 -22.48
CA ARG A 178 7.09 -2.41 -23.49
C ARG A 178 5.89 -2.68 -24.40
N VAL A 179 5.39 -1.64 -25.01
CA VAL A 179 4.36 -1.78 -26.06
C VAL A 179 4.96 -2.60 -27.22
N GLY A 180 4.23 -3.62 -27.66
CA GLY A 180 4.64 -4.56 -28.68
C GLY A 180 5.18 -5.89 -28.15
N ASP A 181 5.53 -5.99 -26.88
CA ASP A 181 6.03 -7.23 -26.28
C ASP A 181 4.97 -8.35 -26.34
N GLU A 182 5.44 -9.57 -26.57
CA GLU A 182 4.62 -10.78 -26.45
C GLU A 182 4.83 -11.41 -25.08
N LEU A 183 3.74 -11.57 -24.34
CA LEU A 183 3.73 -12.09 -22.99
C LEU A 183 3.05 -13.46 -22.94
N ALA A 184 3.56 -14.33 -22.08
CA ALA A 184 2.91 -15.57 -21.70
C ALA A 184 2.13 -15.35 -20.40
N ILE A 185 0.83 -15.63 -20.42
CA ILE A 185 -0.06 -15.55 -19.25
C ILE A 185 -0.24 -16.96 -18.71
N SER A 186 0.29 -17.21 -17.51
CA SER A 186 0.05 -18.47 -16.79
C SER A 186 -1.29 -18.42 -16.06
N THR A 187 -2.02 -19.51 -16.09
CA THR A 187 -3.26 -19.68 -15.34
C THR A 187 -3.05 -20.70 -14.22
N SER A 188 -3.74 -20.54 -13.11
CA SER A 188 -3.66 -21.45 -11.95
C SER A 188 -4.10 -22.89 -12.23
N GLY A 189 -4.68 -23.16 -13.40
CA GLY A 189 -5.19 -24.49 -13.80
C GLY A 189 -4.20 -25.37 -14.57
N GLY A 190 -2.92 -24.99 -14.74
CA GLY A 190 -1.90 -25.83 -15.37
C GLY A 190 -2.05 -26.06 -16.89
N GLY A 191 -2.88 -25.27 -17.57
CA GLY A 191 -3.04 -25.29 -19.03
C GLY A 191 -1.85 -24.64 -19.77
N ALA A 192 -1.79 -24.79 -21.09
CA ALA A 192 -0.83 -24.08 -21.91
C ALA A 192 -0.97 -22.57 -21.72
N PRO A 193 0.13 -21.82 -21.60
CA PRO A 193 0.08 -20.39 -21.35
C PRO A 193 -0.59 -19.66 -22.53
N LEU A 194 -1.50 -18.76 -22.22
CA LEU A 194 -2.08 -17.87 -23.23
C LEU A 194 -1.02 -16.85 -23.66
N ARG A 195 -0.98 -16.56 -24.95
CA ARG A 195 -0.10 -15.51 -25.50
C ARG A 195 -0.89 -14.25 -25.72
N ALA A 196 -0.34 -13.13 -25.30
CA ALA A 196 -0.92 -11.81 -25.50
C ALA A 196 0.16 -10.82 -25.93
N ARG A 197 -0.22 -9.88 -26.81
CA ARG A 197 0.66 -8.77 -27.21
C ARG A 197 0.22 -7.49 -26.49
N VAL A 198 1.18 -6.80 -25.89
CA VAL A 198 0.98 -5.51 -25.24
C VAL A 198 0.63 -4.44 -26.28
N ARG A 199 -0.56 -3.88 -26.21
CA ARG A 199 -1.02 -2.82 -27.15
C ARG A 199 -0.77 -1.42 -26.61
N SER A 200 -0.94 -1.25 -25.30
CA SER A 200 -0.70 0.02 -24.62
C SER A 200 -0.27 -0.24 -23.19
N LEU A 201 0.41 0.71 -22.58
CA LEU A 201 0.82 0.72 -21.20
C LEU A 201 0.40 2.03 -20.57
N HIS A 202 -0.11 1.95 -19.37
CA HIS A 202 -0.36 3.08 -18.50
C HIS A 202 0.30 2.74 -17.16
N ALA A 203 1.33 3.49 -16.78
CA ALA A 203 1.87 3.48 -15.42
C ALA A 203 1.26 4.66 -14.68
N GLN A 204 0.75 4.40 -13.51
CA GLN A 204 0.24 5.42 -12.60
C GLN A 204 1.29 5.68 -11.54
#